data_559f79ae309250f6634ca6a5de917435
#
_entry.id   559f79ae309250f6634ca6a5de917435
#
_cell.length_a   1.000
_cell.length_b   1.000
_cell.length_c   1.000
_cell.angle_alpha   90.00
_cell.angle_beta   90.00
_cell.angle_gamma   90.00
#
_symmetry.space_group_name_H-M   'P 1'
#
loop_
_entity.id
_entity.type
_entity.pdbx_description
1 polymer ?
#
loop_
_entity_poly.entity_id
_entity_poly.type
_entity_poly.pdbx_seq_one_letter_code
_entity_poly.pdbx_strand_id
1 'polypeptide(L)'
;MDLSRYAPSFGRYEFVLRRLHSLTGLVPVGGYLAFHLLTNASILDGPETFAYRVEQIHRLGPTTLLLLEWPFIFLPILFHGILGMLIVMRGKRNLANYPYAGNIRYTLQRATGVIAFVFILYHVFHMHGWLRFDWWKEHVAGPMAGAQFHPEDPLSAARAIQRSLAVQAIYGVGVLACVYHFANGVWTMGITWGVWTGANAQRWANIPAILLGLFLAVVGVGALWGMATVDTSPQHLPAGATLGTLQRANSVRAMPEGPSRLAPLRWQTAADSTVSPSAANAASVSTYPPSIR
;
A
#
# COMPACT_ATOMS: atom_id res chain seq x y z
N MET A 1 34.69 0.63 -17.87
CA MET A 1 35.31 0.52 -16.54
C MET A 1 34.84 -0.78 -15.91
N ASP A 2 35.76 -1.71 -15.59
CA ASP A 2 35.41 -3.00 -14.97
C ASP A 2 35.34 -2.83 -13.45
N LEU A 3 34.14 -2.64 -12.94
CA LEU A 3 33.88 -2.47 -11.51
C LEU A 3 33.98 -3.80 -10.72
N SER A 4 34.10 -4.93 -11.41
CA SER A 4 34.17 -6.25 -10.75
C SER A 4 35.40 -6.40 -9.85
N ARG A 5 36.46 -5.65 -10.10
CA ARG A 5 37.70 -5.63 -9.31
C ARG A 5 37.52 -5.04 -7.90
N TYR A 6 36.52 -4.17 -7.71
CA TYR A 6 36.26 -3.49 -6.45
C TYR A 6 35.13 -4.13 -5.65
N ALA A 7 34.45 -5.12 -6.22
CA ALA A 7 33.34 -5.78 -5.53
C ALA A 7 33.89 -6.85 -4.56
N PRO A 8 33.47 -6.83 -3.29
CA PRO A 8 33.93 -7.82 -2.30
C PRO A 8 33.50 -9.23 -2.69
N SER A 9 34.34 -10.22 -2.40
CA SER A 9 34.00 -11.63 -2.57
C SER A 9 33.07 -12.08 -1.45
N PHE A 10 31.94 -12.71 -1.79
CA PHE A 10 31.04 -13.31 -0.79
C PHE A 10 31.53 -14.65 -0.26
N GLY A 11 32.55 -15.25 -0.90
CA GLY A 11 33.14 -16.53 -0.51
C GLY A 11 32.08 -17.62 -0.32
N ARG A 12 32.21 -18.40 0.77
CA ARG A 12 31.28 -19.50 1.09
C ARG A 12 29.84 -19.08 1.39
N TYR A 13 29.60 -17.82 1.66
CA TYR A 13 28.26 -17.30 1.98
C TYR A 13 27.47 -16.85 0.75
N GLU A 14 28.04 -16.86 -0.44
CA GLU A 14 27.40 -16.36 -1.66
C GLU A 14 26.02 -16.99 -1.92
N PHE A 15 25.91 -18.30 -1.72
CA PHE A 15 24.66 -19.02 -1.91
C PHE A 15 23.55 -18.51 -0.97
N VAL A 16 23.87 -18.40 0.34
CA VAL A 16 22.90 -17.93 1.35
C VAL A 16 22.51 -16.48 1.11
N LEU A 17 23.50 -15.63 0.86
CA LEU A 17 23.26 -14.19 0.63
C LEU A 17 22.36 -13.94 -0.59
N ARG A 18 22.58 -14.67 -1.69
CA ARG A 18 21.72 -14.55 -2.88
C ARG A 18 20.27 -15.02 -2.63
N ARG A 19 20.09 -16.05 -1.81
CA ARG A 19 18.75 -16.51 -1.41
C ARG A 19 18.07 -15.54 -0.48
N LEU A 20 18.78 -15.00 0.51
CA LEU A 20 18.25 -13.95 1.39
C LEU A 20 17.91 -12.69 0.61
N HIS A 21 18.75 -12.27 -0.35
CA HIS A 21 18.44 -11.18 -1.27
C HIS A 21 17.14 -11.43 -2.02
N SER A 22 16.97 -12.60 -2.60
CA SER A 22 15.74 -12.98 -3.31
C SER A 22 14.52 -13.00 -2.38
N LEU A 23 14.66 -13.57 -1.18
CA LEU A 23 13.56 -13.68 -0.21
C LEU A 23 13.12 -12.31 0.32
N THR A 24 14.07 -11.45 0.70
CA THR A 24 13.77 -10.11 1.21
C THR A 24 13.10 -9.23 0.14
N GLY A 25 13.52 -9.38 -1.11
CA GLY A 25 12.88 -8.68 -2.24
C GLY A 25 11.48 -9.17 -2.56
N LEU A 26 11.19 -10.46 -2.32
CA LEU A 26 9.87 -11.01 -2.62
C LEU A 26 8.86 -10.76 -1.49
N VAL A 27 9.16 -11.23 -0.28
CA VAL A 27 8.15 -11.27 0.80
C VAL A 27 7.96 -9.91 1.46
N PRO A 28 8.94 -9.33 2.18
CA PRO A 28 8.67 -8.05 2.82
C PRO A 28 8.61 -6.90 1.81
N VAL A 29 9.60 -6.75 0.93
CA VAL A 29 9.66 -5.57 0.04
C VAL A 29 8.60 -5.63 -1.06
N GLY A 30 8.45 -6.78 -1.73
CA GLY A 30 7.46 -6.93 -2.80
C GLY A 30 6.02 -6.96 -2.30
N GLY A 31 5.78 -7.60 -1.16
CA GLY A 31 4.47 -7.57 -0.50
C GLY A 31 4.08 -6.15 -0.08
N TYR A 32 5.03 -5.41 0.49
CA TYR A 32 4.83 -4.00 0.83
C TYR A 32 4.61 -3.13 -0.41
N LEU A 33 5.37 -3.34 -1.50
CA LEU A 33 5.16 -2.62 -2.75
C LEU A 33 3.72 -2.77 -3.25
N ALA A 34 3.20 -4.00 -3.30
CA ALA A 34 1.83 -4.25 -3.75
C ALA A 34 0.80 -3.56 -2.84
N PHE A 35 0.92 -3.71 -1.53
CA PHE A 35 0.07 -3.05 -0.55
C PHE A 35 0.13 -1.52 -0.67
N HIS A 36 1.33 -0.95 -0.80
CA HIS A 36 1.57 0.47 -0.93
C HIS A 36 0.94 1.06 -2.20
N LEU A 37 1.11 0.40 -3.35
CA LEU A 37 0.49 0.84 -4.60
C LEU A 37 -1.04 0.78 -4.53
N LEU A 38 -1.62 -0.28 -3.95
CA LEU A 38 -3.07 -0.41 -3.76
C LEU A 38 -3.63 0.67 -2.82
N THR A 39 -2.92 0.97 -1.74
CA THR A 39 -3.30 2.05 -0.82
C THR A 39 -3.30 3.40 -1.55
N ASN A 40 -2.25 3.69 -2.32
CA ASN A 40 -2.18 4.95 -3.07
C ASN A 40 -3.20 5.01 -4.21
N ALA A 41 -3.55 3.88 -4.84
CA ALA A 41 -4.56 3.82 -5.90
C ALA A 41 -5.98 4.14 -5.38
N SER A 42 -6.23 4.08 -4.08
CA SER A 42 -7.51 4.49 -3.50
C SER A 42 -7.83 5.97 -3.70
N ILE A 43 -6.85 6.80 -4.08
CA ILE A 43 -7.08 8.20 -4.51
C ILE A 43 -7.98 8.30 -5.74
N LEU A 44 -8.04 7.24 -6.58
CA LEU A 44 -8.92 7.18 -7.76
C LEU A 44 -10.40 7.11 -7.40
N ASP A 45 -10.71 6.63 -6.20
CA ASP A 45 -12.06 6.60 -5.63
C ASP A 45 -12.41 7.88 -4.85
N GLY A 46 -11.47 8.81 -4.79
CA GLY A 46 -11.63 10.12 -4.15
C GLY A 46 -10.66 10.38 -3.00
N PRO A 47 -10.45 11.67 -2.67
CA PRO A 47 -9.54 12.10 -1.62
C PRO A 47 -9.95 11.58 -0.23
N GLU A 48 -11.25 11.43 0.03
CA GLU A 48 -11.78 10.91 1.31
C GLU A 48 -11.43 9.42 1.49
N THR A 49 -11.55 8.62 0.42
CA THR A 49 -11.18 7.19 0.45
C THR A 49 -9.69 7.03 0.69
N PHE A 50 -8.86 7.83 0.04
CA PHE A 50 -7.42 7.82 0.28
C PHE A 50 -7.08 8.23 1.73
N ALA A 51 -7.66 9.33 2.22
CA ALA A 51 -7.47 9.80 3.59
C ALA A 51 -7.88 8.73 4.61
N TYR A 52 -9.03 8.08 4.40
CA TYR A 52 -9.46 6.97 5.25
C TYR A 52 -8.46 5.81 5.27
N ARG A 53 -7.90 5.41 4.13
CA ARG A 53 -6.89 4.33 4.06
C ARG A 53 -5.61 4.71 4.80
N VAL A 54 -5.14 5.93 4.66
CA VAL A 54 -3.98 6.46 5.39
C VAL A 54 -4.25 6.46 6.90
N GLU A 55 -5.42 6.93 7.32
CA GLU A 55 -5.82 6.94 8.73
C GLU A 55 -5.85 5.53 9.34
N GLN A 56 -6.38 4.52 8.63
CA GLN A 56 -6.40 3.13 9.13
C GLN A 56 -4.99 2.62 9.45
N ILE A 57 -4.00 2.98 8.64
CA ILE A 57 -2.60 2.62 8.89
C ILE A 57 -2.09 3.36 10.13
N HIS A 58 -2.34 4.67 10.26
CA HIS A 58 -1.82 5.49 11.35
C HIS A 58 -2.52 5.26 12.70
N ARG A 59 -3.72 4.66 12.69
CA ARG A 59 -4.41 4.18 13.93
C ARG A 59 -3.62 3.12 14.70
N LEU A 60 -2.67 2.44 14.06
CA LEU A 60 -1.77 1.53 14.76
C LEU A 60 -0.87 2.24 15.77
N GLY A 61 -0.75 3.56 15.66
CA GLY A 61 0.06 4.40 16.54
C GLY A 61 1.54 4.41 16.14
N PRO A 62 2.27 5.48 16.52
CA PRO A 62 3.63 5.73 16.03
C PRO A 62 4.64 4.65 16.46
N THR A 63 4.51 4.13 17.68
CA THR A 63 5.41 3.07 18.18
C THR A 63 5.21 1.76 17.44
N THR A 64 3.96 1.34 17.22
CA THR A 64 3.65 0.11 16.47
C THR A 64 4.12 0.21 15.04
N LEU A 65 3.88 1.36 14.39
CA LEU A 65 4.36 1.61 13.03
C LEU A 65 5.90 1.54 12.97
N LEU A 66 6.61 2.16 13.90
CA LEU A 66 8.06 2.10 13.95
C LEU A 66 8.57 0.66 14.06
N LEU A 67 7.96 -0.15 14.95
CA LEU A 67 8.31 -1.55 15.17
C LEU A 67 7.98 -2.46 13.97
N LEU A 68 7.01 -2.09 13.14
CA LEU A 68 6.68 -2.81 11.91
C LEU A 68 7.53 -2.34 10.72
N GLU A 69 7.70 -1.04 10.54
CA GLU A 69 8.42 -0.48 9.38
C GLU A 69 9.90 -0.87 9.39
N TRP A 70 10.60 -0.79 10.54
CA TRP A 70 12.03 -1.06 10.56
C TRP A 70 12.38 -2.50 10.21
N PRO A 71 11.85 -3.54 10.88
CA PRO A 71 12.24 -4.92 10.57
C PRO A 71 11.63 -5.46 9.29
N PHE A 72 10.45 -4.96 8.85
CA PHE A 72 9.75 -5.52 7.70
C PHE A 72 9.84 -4.67 6.43
N ILE A 73 10.25 -3.39 6.51
CA ILE A 73 10.36 -2.51 5.36
C ILE A 73 11.78 -1.98 5.21
N PHE A 74 12.27 -1.14 6.15
CA PHE A 74 13.53 -0.43 5.98
C PHE A 74 14.75 -1.34 5.98
N LEU A 75 14.90 -2.24 6.96
CA LEU A 75 16.04 -3.17 6.99
C LEU A 75 16.04 -4.13 5.79
N PRO A 76 14.93 -4.76 5.39
CA PRO A 76 14.89 -5.56 4.17
C PRO A 76 15.20 -4.78 2.91
N ILE A 77 14.69 -3.55 2.74
CA ILE A 77 15.00 -2.70 1.58
C ILE A 77 16.50 -2.36 1.53
N LEU A 78 17.08 -1.93 2.64
CA LEU A 78 18.52 -1.62 2.71
C LEU A 78 19.37 -2.86 2.42
N PHE A 79 19.07 -3.99 3.05
CA PHE A 79 19.78 -5.24 2.80
C PHE A 79 19.66 -5.65 1.32
N HIS A 80 18.44 -5.69 0.79
CA HIS A 80 18.16 -6.06 -0.60
C HIS A 80 18.85 -5.11 -1.57
N GLY A 81 18.72 -3.81 -1.38
CA GLY A 81 19.29 -2.80 -2.25
C GLY A 81 20.83 -2.79 -2.24
N ILE A 82 21.45 -2.78 -1.06
CA ILE A 82 22.91 -2.77 -0.93
C ILE A 82 23.50 -4.05 -1.52
N LEU A 83 22.98 -5.22 -1.13
CA LEU A 83 23.45 -6.49 -1.67
C LEU A 83 23.16 -6.59 -3.18
N GLY A 84 22.01 -6.07 -3.64
CA GLY A 84 21.67 -5.97 -5.06
C GLY A 84 22.67 -5.13 -5.83
N MET A 85 23.11 -3.99 -5.31
CA MET A 85 24.16 -3.15 -5.93
C MET A 85 25.49 -3.91 -6.04
N LEU A 86 25.89 -4.62 -4.99
CA LEU A 86 27.09 -5.46 -5.03
C LEU A 86 27.00 -6.58 -6.09
N ILE A 87 25.82 -7.21 -6.22
CA ILE A 87 25.57 -8.22 -7.26
C ILE A 87 25.63 -7.59 -8.66
N VAL A 88 25.10 -6.38 -8.85
CA VAL A 88 25.14 -5.66 -10.13
C VAL A 88 26.59 -5.32 -10.51
N MET A 89 27.39 -4.82 -9.57
CA MET A 89 28.80 -4.48 -9.80
C MET A 89 29.65 -5.67 -10.23
N ARG A 90 29.33 -6.88 -9.74
CA ARG A 90 30.01 -8.14 -10.12
C ARG A 90 29.50 -8.74 -11.43
N GLY A 91 28.36 -8.25 -11.93
CA GLY A 91 27.73 -8.77 -13.12
C GLY A 91 28.42 -8.33 -14.40
N LYS A 92 28.69 -9.25 -15.32
CA LYS A 92 29.20 -8.94 -16.66
C LYS A 92 28.04 -8.86 -17.64
N ARG A 93 27.92 -7.72 -18.34
CA ARG A 93 26.96 -7.56 -19.43
C ARG A 93 27.57 -8.14 -20.73
N ASN A 94 26.77 -8.92 -21.44
CA ASN A 94 27.21 -9.51 -22.72
C ASN A 94 26.13 -9.35 -23.81
N LEU A 95 25.35 -8.28 -23.71
CA LEU A 95 24.22 -8.02 -24.62
C LEU A 95 24.69 -7.71 -26.05
N ALA A 96 25.84 -7.04 -26.17
CA ALA A 96 26.40 -6.67 -27.50
C ALA A 96 26.72 -7.90 -28.32
N ASN A 97 27.25 -8.97 -27.72
CA ASN A 97 27.64 -10.19 -28.43
C ASN A 97 26.50 -11.23 -28.50
N TYR A 98 25.58 -11.21 -27.51
CA TYR A 98 24.50 -12.19 -27.40
C TYR A 98 23.17 -11.49 -27.09
N PRO A 99 22.49 -10.89 -28.09
CA PRO A 99 21.24 -10.13 -27.89
C PRO A 99 20.00 -11.02 -27.73
N TYR A 100 20.11 -12.13 -26.99
CA TYR A 100 19.00 -13.02 -26.74
C TYR A 100 18.07 -12.49 -25.65
N ALA A 101 16.81 -12.87 -25.68
CA ALA A 101 15.77 -12.45 -24.73
C ALA A 101 16.19 -12.63 -23.27
N GLY A 102 16.89 -13.74 -22.94
CA GLY A 102 17.41 -13.98 -21.59
C GLY A 102 18.44 -12.94 -21.14
N ASN A 103 19.35 -12.51 -22.03
CA ASN A 103 20.35 -11.49 -21.72
C ASN A 103 19.75 -10.08 -21.65
N ILE A 104 18.73 -9.79 -22.48
CA ILE A 104 17.95 -8.54 -22.38
C ILE A 104 17.27 -8.49 -21.00
N ARG A 105 16.57 -9.54 -20.64
CA ARG A 105 15.87 -9.66 -19.35
C ARG A 105 16.83 -9.52 -18.15
N TYR A 106 17.98 -10.17 -18.20
CA TYR A 106 19.05 -10.06 -17.23
C TYR A 106 19.55 -8.61 -17.07
N THR A 107 19.73 -7.92 -18.21
CA THR A 107 20.18 -6.52 -18.22
C THR A 107 19.11 -5.59 -17.66
N LEU A 108 17.85 -5.76 -18.07
CA LEU A 108 16.72 -4.99 -17.57
C LEU A 108 16.51 -5.19 -16.08
N GLN A 109 16.62 -6.43 -15.56
CA GLN A 109 16.50 -6.71 -14.11
C GLN A 109 17.51 -5.90 -13.31
N ARG A 110 18.75 -5.78 -13.80
CA ARG A 110 19.78 -5.01 -13.11
C ARG A 110 19.58 -3.50 -13.26
N ALA A 111 19.26 -3.04 -14.45
CA ALA A 111 19.01 -1.61 -14.70
C ALA A 111 17.83 -1.11 -13.86
N THR A 112 16.71 -1.85 -13.88
CA THR A 112 15.53 -1.47 -13.09
C THR A 112 15.77 -1.61 -11.59
N GLY A 113 16.60 -2.55 -11.13
CA GLY A 113 16.99 -2.66 -9.73
C GLY A 113 17.80 -1.45 -9.26
N VAL A 114 18.73 -0.93 -10.07
CA VAL A 114 19.48 0.29 -9.76
C VAL A 114 18.54 1.51 -9.73
N ILE A 115 17.70 1.65 -10.76
CA ILE A 115 16.72 2.76 -10.83
C ILE A 115 15.76 2.71 -9.62
N ALA A 116 15.22 1.53 -9.31
CA ALA A 116 14.33 1.32 -8.18
C ALA A 116 15.01 1.68 -6.84
N PHE A 117 16.25 1.27 -6.63
CA PHE A 117 16.98 1.57 -5.40
C PHE A 117 17.20 3.08 -5.23
N VAL A 118 17.67 3.77 -6.27
CA VAL A 118 17.86 5.22 -6.24
C VAL A 118 16.52 5.94 -6.07
N PHE A 119 15.48 5.49 -6.77
CA PHE A 119 14.15 6.05 -6.63
C PHE A 119 13.57 5.87 -5.23
N ILE A 120 13.71 4.69 -4.61
CA ILE A 120 13.20 4.44 -3.25
C ILE A 120 13.92 5.34 -2.23
N LEU A 121 15.24 5.52 -2.35
CA LEU A 121 15.99 6.46 -1.51
C LEU A 121 15.45 7.90 -1.65
N TYR A 122 15.25 8.34 -2.90
CA TYR A 122 14.63 9.64 -3.19
C TYR A 122 13.19 9.71 -2.66
N HIS A 123 12.36 8.69 -2.90
CA HIS A 123 10.97 8.65 -2.49
C HIS A 123 10.81 8.74 -0.96
N VAL A 124 11.59 7.96 -0.22
CA VAL A 124 11.59 8.01 1.25
C VAL A 124 12.07 9.38 1.75
N PHE A 125 13.09 9.97 1.12
CA PHE A 125 13.50 11.34 1.46
C PHE A 125 12.40 12.34 1.15
N HIS A 126 11.86 12.32 -0.07
CA HIS A 126 10.87 13.29 -0.55
C HIS A 126 9.60 13.24 0.31
N MET A 127 9.11 12.06 0.68
CA MET A 127 7.88 11.92 1.48
C MET A 127 8.15 12.01 3.00
N HIS A 128 9.15 11.31 3.52
CA HIS A 128 9.37 11.17 4.97
C HIS A 128 10.63 11.87 5.51
N GLY A 129 11.52 12.35 4.64
CA GLY A 129 12.76 13.04 5.02
C GLY A 129 13.86 12.11 5.55
N TRP A 130 13.74 10.80 5.44
CA TRP A 130 14.57 9.72 6.00
C TRP A 130 14.51 9.61 7.53
N LEU A 131 14.73 10.71 8.26
CA LEU A 131 14.77 10.72 9.72
C LEU A 131 13.55 11.45 10.27
N ARG A 132 13.05 10.99 11.43
CA ARG A 132 11.75 11.45 11.95
C ARG A 132 11.84 12.60 12.97
N PHE A 133 13.04 12.98 13.42
CA PHE A 133 13.18 14.04 14.40
C PHE A 133 13.05 15.44 13.77
N ASP A 134 12.39 16.35 14.50
CA ASP A 134 11.91 17.63 13.98
C ASP A 134 13.05 18.53 13.52
N TRP A 135 14.15 18.60 14.28
CA TRP A 135 15.31 19.38 13.86
C TRP A 135 15.80 19.01 12.44
N TRP A 136 15.86 17.70 12.12
CA TRP A 136 16.27 17.24 10.79
C TRP A 136 15.27 17.65 9.72
N LYS A 137 13.97 17.49 10.01
CA LYS A 137 12.90 17.83 9.07
C LYS A 137 12.88 19.32 8.78
N GLU A 138 13.04 20.16 9.80
CA GLU A 138 12.98 21.61 9.68
C GLU A 138 14.24 22.20 9.04
N HIS A 139 15.44 21.72 9.42
CA HIS A 139 16.69 22.35 9.03
C HIS A 139 17.39 21.69 7.84
N VAL A 140 17.06 20.44 7.51
CA VAL A 140 17.72 19.71 6.42
C VAL A 140 16.72 19.23 5.39
N ALA A 141 15.78 18.37 5.75
CA ALA A 141 14.89 17.75 4.78
C ALA A 141 13.94 18.76 4.12
N GLY A 142 13.26 19.60 4.89
CA GLY A 142 12.32 20.61 4.39
C GLY A 142 12.94 21.59 3.38
N PRO A 143 14.07 22.27 3.69
CA PRO A 143 14.78 23.11 2.74
C PRO A 143 15.19 22.42 1.44
N MET A 144 15.42 21.09 1.50
CA MET A 144 15.74 20.25 0.32
C MET A 144 14.50 19.62 -0.33
N ALA A 145 13.30 20.11 -0.04
CA ALA A 145 12.03 19.57 -0.52
C ALA A 145 11.78 18.09 -0.12
N GLY A 146 12.34 17.66 1.01
CA GLY A 146 12.02 16.39 1.67
C GLY A 146 10.92 16.54 2.72
N ALA A 147 10.51 15.43 3.34
CA ALA A 147 9.51 15.38 4.41
C ALA A 147 8.16 16.04 4.03
N GLN A 148 7.70 15.84 2.80
CA GLN A 148 6.51 16.51 2.25
C GLN A 148 5.19 15.84 2.66
N PHE A 149 5.23 14.61 3.17
CA PHE A 149 4.03 13.88 3.57
C PHE A 149 3.71 14.11 5.05
N HIS A 150 2.46 14.51 5.31
CA HIS A 150 1.91 14.75 6.64
C HIS A 150 0.70 13.82 6.85
N PRO A 151 0.76 12.86 7.80
CA PRO A 151 -0.34 11.92 8.03
C PRO A 151 -1.67 12.58 8.40
N GLU A 152 -1.61 13.72 9.09
CA GLU A 152 -2.77 14.55 9.46
C GLU A 152 -3.41 15.27 8.26
N ASP A 153 -2.67 15.37 7.16
CA ASP A 153 -3.10 15.92 5.88
C ASP A 153 -2.64 15.01 4.73
N PRO A 154 -3.33 13.90 4.48
CA PRO A 154 -2.92 12.92 3.47
C PRO A 154 -2.76 13.47 2.06
N LEU A 155 -3.51 14.55 1.69
CA LEU A 155 -3.37 15.20 0.40
C LEU A 155 -2.06 15.98 0.24
N SER A 156 -1.26 16.12 1.30
CA SER A 156 0.10 16.64 1.20
C SER A 156 0.98 15.82 0.25
N ALA A 157 0.75 14.49 0.16
CA ALA A 157 1.42 13.63 -0.82
C ALA A 157 1.07 14.01 -2.26
N ALA A 158 -0.20 14.30 -2.54
CA ALA A 158 -0.64 14.75 -3.87
C ALA A 158 -0.03 16.11 -4.23
N ARG A 159 -0.05 17.07 -3.29
CA ARG A 159 0.59 18.38 -3.51
C ARG A 159 2.09 18.27 -3.79
N ALA A 160 2.77 17.37 -3.09
CA ALA A 160 4.19 17.12 -3.34
C ALA A 160 4.45 16.60 -4.75
N ILE A 161 3.60 15.70 -5.27
CA ILE A 161 3.69 15.17 -6.64
C ILE A 161 3.30 16.22 -7.69
N GLN A 162 2.28 17.04 -7.41
CA GLN A 162 1.82 18.10 -8.30
C GLN A 162 2.82 19.26 -8.44
N ARG A 163 3.82 19.34 -7.58
CA ARG A 163 4.78 20.44 -7.52
C ARG A 163 5.49 20.71 -8.85
N SER A 164 5.81 19.66 -9.62
CA SER A 164 6.38 19.82 -10.96
C SER A 164 6.23 18.57 -11.82
N LEU A 165 6.22 18.77 -13.14
CA LEU A 165 6.24 17.66 -14.10
C LEU A 165 7.48 16.79 -13.95
N ALA A 166 8.63 17.35 -13.54
CA ALA A 166 9.84 16.59 -13.28
C ALA A 166 9.65 15.59 -12.14
N VAL A 167 9.00 16.00 -11.03
CA VAL A 167 8.66 15.09 -9.94
C VAL A 167 7.75 13.96 -10.44
N GLN A 168 6.70 14.29 -11.19
CA GLN A 168 5.78 13.29 -11.75
C GLN A 168 6.53 12.30 -12.66
N ALA A 169 7.44 12.78 -13.50
CA ALA A 169 8.26 11.93 -14.38
C ALA A 169 9.19 11.00 -13.58
N ILE A 170 9.85 11.52 -12.54
CA ILE A 170 10.69 10.72 -11.64
C ILE A 170 9.87 9.60 -10.98
N TYR A 171 8.68 9.93 -10.48
CA TYR A 171 7.77 8.94 -9.89
C TYR A 171 7.29 7.92 -10.93
N GLY A 172 6.94 8.34 -12.14
CA GLY A 172 6.53 7.45 -13.22
C GLY A 172 7.62 6.44 -13.59
N VAL A 173 8.85 6.90 -13.81
CA VAL A 173 9.99 6.03 -14.09
C VAL A 173 10.31 5.12 -12.92
N GLY A 174 10.29 5.66 -11.69
CA GLY A 174 10.56 4.91 -10.47
C GLY A 174 9.56 3.80 -10.20
N VAL A 175 8.26 4.11 -10.29
CA VAL A 175 7.18 3.13 -10.11
C VAL A 175 7.28 2.01 -11.14
N LEU A 176 7.43 2.34 -12.43
CA LEU A 176 7.56 1.34 -13.48
C LEU A 176 8.82 0.48 -13.32
N ALA A 177 9.94 1.07 -12.87
CA ALA A 177 11.16 0.33 -12.58
C ALA A 177 10.96 -0.63 -11.40
N CYS A 178 10.31 -0.21 -10.30
CA CYS A 178 9.98 -1.05 -9.16
C CYS A 178 9.07 -2.23 -9.57
N VAL A 179 8.01 -1.94 -10.33
CA VAL A 179 7.05 -2.94 -10.80
C VAL A 179 7.72 -3.97 -11.70
N TYR A 180 8.50 -3.53 -12.71
CA TYR A 180 9.21 -4.45 -13.57
C TYR A 180 10.21 -5.29 -12.78
N HIS A 181 11.02 -4.66 -11.93
CA HIS A 181 12.01 -5.34 -11.10
C HIS A 181 11.36 -6.42 -10.23
N PHE A 182 10.25 -6.11 -9.59
CA PHE A 182 9.52 -7.04 -8.75
C PHE A 182 8.89 -8.19 -9.55
N ALA A 183 8.13 -7.90 -10.60
CA ALA A 183 7.45 -8.92 -11.40
C ALA A 183 8.45 -9.88 -12.07
N ASN A 184 9.53 -9.33 -12.63
CA ASN A 184 10.61 -10.14 -13.16
C ASN A 184 11.41 -10.84 -12.04
N GLY A 185 11.50 -10.23 -10.86
CA GLY A 185 12.07 -10.82 -9.67
C GLY A 185 11.34 -12.09 -9.22
N VAL A 186 10.00 -12.11 -9.26
CA VAL A 186 9.17 -13.29 -9.00
C VAL A 186 9.55 -14.43 -9.95
N TRP A 187 9.68 -14.15 -11.24
CA TRP A 187 10.10 -15.16 -12.21
C TRP A 187 11.51 -15.69 -11.95
N THR A 188 12.48 -14.79 -11.71
CA THR A 188 13.88 -15.20 -11.46
C THR A 188 14.03 -15.93 -10.12
N MET A 189 13.22 -15.57 -9.12
CA MET A 189 13.18 -16.23 -7.83
C MET A 189 12.82 -17.71 -7.98
N GLY A 190 11.80 -18.05 -8.75
CA GLY A 190 11.39 -19.42 -8.94
C GLY A 190 12.46 -20.31 -9.59
N ILE A 191 13.35 -19.74 -10.43
CA ILE A 191 14.55 -20.44 -10.92
C ILE A 191 15.56 -20.62 -9.77
N THR A 192 15.85 -19.55 -9.05
CA THR A 192 16.82 -19.56 -7.94
C THR A 192 16.44 -20.54 -6.84
N TRP A 193 15.14 -20.71 -6.59
CA TRP A 193 14.61 -21.61 -5.55
C TRP A 193 14.24 -23.00 -6.08
N GLY A 194 14.41 -23.26 -7.39
CA GLY A 194 14.14 -24.56 -7.99
C GLY A 194 12.64 -24.88 -8.17
N VAL A 195 11.78 -23.85 -8.17
CA VAL A 195 10.32 -24.02 -8.37
C VAL A 195 10.01 -24.37 -9.84
N TRP A 196 10.66 -23.66 -10.79
CA TRP A 196 10.57 -23.96 -12.22
C TRP A 196 11.95 -24.06 -12.83
N THR A 197 12.43 -25.31 -12.93
CA THR A 197 13.77 -25.63 -13.45
C THR A 197 13.78 -25.97 -14.93
N GLY A 198 12.69 -26.59 -15.43
CA GLY A 198 12.57 -27.00 -16.85
C GLY A 198 12.17 -25.82 -17.76
N ALA A 199 12.60 -25.86 -19.03
CA ALA A 199 12.31 -24.82 -20.03
C ALA A 199 10.80 -24.54 -20.19
N ASN A 200 9.97 -25.58 -20.18
CA ASN A 200 8.52 -25.42 -20.29
C ASN A 200 7.92 -24.77 -19.03
N ALA A 201 8.36 -25.18 -17.83
CA ALA A 201 7.93 -24.55 -16.57
C ALA A 201 8.28 -23.05 -16.54
N GLN A 202 9.50 -22.69 -17.00
CA GLN A 202 9.91 -21.28 -17.09
C GLN A 202 9.09 -20.49 -18.11
N ARG A 203 8.69 -21.11 -19.24
CA ARG A 203 7.80 -20.47 -20.21
C ARG A 203 6.43 -20.18 -19.61
N TRP A 204 5.82 -21.16 -18.95
CA TRP A 204 4.53 -20.98 -18.29
C TRP A 204 4.58 -20.00 -17.13
N ALA A 205 5.66 -19.98 -16.34
CA ALA A 205 5.87 -19.02 -15.26
C ALA A 205 5.97 -17.55 -15.73
N ASN A 206 6.20 -17.31 -17.03
CA ASN A 206 6.13 -15.95 -17.59
C ASN A 206 4.70 -15.37 -17.50
N ILE A 207 3.67 -16.18 -17.66
CA ILE A 207 2.28 -15.70 -17.68
C ILE A 207 1.92 -15.02 -16.37
N PRO A 208 2.00 -15.69 -15.19
CA PRO A 208 1.68 -15.03 -13.93
C PRO A 208 2.62 -13.86 -13.61
N ALA A 209 3.91 -13.91 -14.00
CA ALA A 209 4.82 -12.81 -13.78
C ALA A 209 4.45 -11.57 -14.62
N ILE A 210 4.07 -11.76 -15.90
CA ILE A 210 3.61 -10.68 -16.77
C ILE A 210 2.29 -10.11 -16.27
N LEU A 211 1.32 -10.96 -15.91
CA LEU A 211 0.03 -10.51 -15.38
C LEU A 211 0.20 -9.70 -14.09
N LEU A 212 1.04 -10.15 -13.17
CA LEU A 212 1.40 -9.41 -11.96
C LEU A 212 2.01 -8.05 -12.31
N GLY A 213 2.96 -8.02 -13.25
CA GLY A 213 3.61 -6.79 -13.69
C GLY A 213 2.63 -5.80 -14.32
N LEU A 214 1.76 -6.27 -15.21
CA LEU A 214 0.73 -5.43 -15.84
C LEU A 214 -0.28 -4.91 -14.81
N PHE A 215 -0.76 -5.77 -13.92
CA PHE A 215 -1.67 -5.36 -12.86
C PHE A 215 -1.05 -4.26 -11.98
N LEU A 216 0.15 -4.47 -11.46
CA LEU A 216 0.81 -3.48 -10.62
C LEU A 216 1.20 -2.21 -11.38
N ALA A 217 1.50 -2.30 -12.68
CA ALA A 217 1.76 -1.13 -13.52
C ALA A 217 0.50 -0.27 -13.67
N VAL A 218 -0.65 -0.89 -13.95
CA VAL A 218 -1.94 -0.19 -14.05
C VAL A 218 -2.28 0.48 -12.72
N VAL A 219 -2.16 -0.26 -11.61
CA VAL A 219 -2.41 0.27 -10.26
C VAL A 219 -1.47 1.43 -9.93
N GLY A 220 -0.16 1.25 -10.17
CA GLY A 220 0.85 2.27 -9.82
C GLY A 220 0.78 3.52 -10.69
N VAL A 221 0.57 3.37 -12.00
CA VAL A 221 0.37 4.51 -12.91
C VAL A 221 -0.96 5.20 -12.62
N GLY A 222 -2.01 4.43 -12.36
CA GLY A 222 -3.31 4.97 -11.94
C GLY A 222 -3.21 5.78 -10.65
N ALA A 223 -2.52 5.25 -9.63
CA ALA A 223 -2.26 5.97 -8.39
C ALA A 223 -1.51 7.29 -8.63
N LEU A 224 -0.44 7.26 -9.43
CA LEU A 224 0.31 8.45 -9.78
C LEU A 224 -0.54 9.47 -10.54
N TRP A 225 -1.35 9.01 -11.49
CA TRP A 225 -2.27 9.88 -12.24
C TRP A 225 -3.30 10.52 -11.30
N GLY A 226 -3.92 9.72 -10.41
CA GLY A 226 -4.85 10.24 -9.41
C GLY A 226 -4.21 11.28 -8.49
N MET A 227 -3.00 11.03 -7.97
CA MET A 227 -2.24 12.00 -7.17
C MET A 227 -1.90 13.28 -7.96
N ALA A 228 -1.62 13.14 -9.26
CA ALA A 228 -1.27 14.29 -10.11
C ALA A 228 -2.49 15.16 -10.50
N THR A 229 -3.70 14.62 -10.43
CA THR A 229 -4.92 15.28 -10.95
C THR A 229 -5.96 15.60 -9.88
N VAL A 230 -5.88 15.01 -8.69
CA VAL A 230 -6.83 15.28 -7.60
C VAL A 230 -6.79 16.76 -7.21
N ASP A 231 -7.96 17.34 -6.95
CA ASP A 231 -8.07 18.70 -6.43
C ASP A 231 -7.58 18.72 -4.98
N THR A 232 -6.53 19.48 -4.74
CA THR A 232 -5.91 19.66 -3.41
C THR A 232 -6.24 21.03 -2.80
N SER A 233 -7.21 21.76 -3.37
CA SER A 233 -7.62 23.07 -2.86
C SER A 233 -8.28 22.95 -1.47
N PRO A 234 -8.11 23.94 -0.59
CA PRO A 234 -8.67 23.93 0.77
C PRO A 234 -10.19 23.85 0.84
N GLN A 235 -10.89 24.09 -0.25
CA GLN A 235 -12.36 24.13 -0.32
C GLN A 235 -13.00 22.74 -0.19
N HIS A 236 -12.29 21.66 -0.41
CA HIS A 236 -12.80 20.29 -0.24
C HIS A 236 -12.63 19.74 1.18
N LEU A 237 -11.89 20.42 2.06
CA LEU A 237 -11.87 20.09 3.47
C LEU A 237 -12.75 21.10 4.22
N PRO A 238 -13.87 20.70 4.86
CA PRO A 238 -14.66 21.61 5.67
C PRO A 238 -13.76 22.29 6.71
N ALA A 239 -13.85 23.61 6.83
CA ALA A 239 -13.09 24.38 7.80
C ALA A 239 -13.29 23.79 9.21
N GLY A 240 -12.22 23.29 9.84
CA GLY A 240 -12.27 22.63 11.15
C GLY A 240 -12.57 21.14 11.12
N ALA A 241 -12.63 20.50 9.94
CA ALA A 241 -12.79 19.06 9.84
C ALA A 241 -11.47 18.34 10.18
N THR A 242 -11.40 17.81 11.38
CA THR A 242 -10.47 16.71 11.68
C THR A 242 -10.97 15.46 10.95
N LEU A 243 -10.07 14.53 10.61
CA LEU A 243 -10.42 13.23 10.01
C LEU A 243 -11.59 12.53 10.74
N GLY A 244 -11.72 12.72 12.06
CA GLY A 244 -12.84 12.22 12.85
C GLY A 244 -14.20 12.90 12.58
N THR A 245 -14.24 14.15 12.10
CA THR A 245 -15.48 14.83 11.72
C THR A 245 -15.96 14.42 10.34
N LEU A 246 -15.05 14.14 9.40
CA LEU A 246 -15.36 13.60 8.07
C LEU A 246 -15.93 12.17 8.15
N GLN A 247 -15.43 11.35 9.07
CA GLN A 247 -16.00 10.02 9.33
C GLN A 247 -17.42 10.06 9.88
N ARG A 248 -17.74 10.99 10.76
CA ARG A 248 -19.11 11.17 11.28
C ARG A 248 -20.07 11.63 10.17
N ALA A 249 -19.61 12.50 9.28
CA ALA A 249 -20.44 12.95 8.15
C ALA A 249 -20.72 11.80 7.16
N ASN A 250 -19.73 10.96 6.87
CA ASN A 250 -19.91 9.80 5.99
C ASN A 250 -20.68 8.64 6.63
N SER A 251 -20.54 8.39 7.92
CA SER A 251 -21.35 7.38 8.61
C SER A 251 -22.81 7.78 8.71
N VAL A 252 -23.11 9.07 8.83
CA VAL A 252 -24.50 9.61 8.79
C VAL A 252 -25.06 9.52 7.36
N ARG A 253 -24.23 9.70 6.33
CA ARG A 253 -24.67 9.61 4.93
C ARG A 253 -24.82 8.16 4.42
N ALA A 254 -24.15 7.20 5.05
CA ALA A 254 -24.25 5.77 4.75
C ALA A 254 -25.37 5.04 5.53
N MET A 255 -26.07 5.71 6.42
CA MET A 255 -27.27 5.13 7.03
C MET A 255 -28.41 5.19 6.00
N PRO A 256 -29.02 4.06 5.63
CA PRO A 256 -30.24 4.10 4.83
C PRO A 256 -31.27 4.95 5.59
N GLU A 257 -31.91 5.87 4.88
CA GLU A 257 -33.04 6.64 5.44
C GLU A 257 -34.03 5.62 6.03
N GLY A 258 -34.12 5.62 7.35
CA GLY A 258 -35.12 4.81 8.03
C GLY A 258 -36.51 5.21 7.55
N PRO A 259 -37.50 4.29 7.54
CA PRO A 259 -38.81 4.55 7.01
C PRO A 259 -39.37 5.80 7.63
N SER A 260 -39.83 6.72 6.76
CA SER A 260 -40.47 7.97 7.11
C SER A 260 -41.46 7.79 8.27
N ARG A 261 -41.27 8.55 9.33
CA ARG A 261 -42.13 8.56 10.51
C ARG A 261 -43.58 8.65 10.08
N LEU A 262 -44.37 7.62 10.30
CA LEU A 262 -45.79 7.63 10.25
C LEU A 262 -46.29 8.74 11.18
N ALA A 263 -47.24 9.56 10.67
CA ALA A 263 -47.84 10.66 11.37
C ALA A 263 -48.40 10.25 12.76
N PRO A 264 -48.37 11.14 13.74
CA PRO A 264 -48.84 10.80 15.08
C PRO A 264 -50.35 10.48 15.03
N LEU A 265 -50.71 9.27 15.47
CA LEU A 265 -52.09 8.88 15.73
C LEU A 265 -52.66 9.83 16.78
N ARG A 266 -53.63 10.66 16.35
CA ARG A 266 -54.44 11.51 17.22
C ARG A 266 -55.35 10.62 18.03
N TRP A 267 -55.13 10.50 19.36
CA TRP A 267 -56.05 9.90 20.29
C TRP A 267 -57.19 10.88 20.53
N GLN A 268 -58.35 10.56 19.99
CA GLN A 268 -59.59 11.23 20.39
C GLN A 268 -59.99 10.67 21.76
N THR A 269 -60.06 11.54 22.71
CA THR A 269 -60.70 11.30 24.02
C THR A 269 -62.18 11.26 23.79
N ALA A 270 -62.83 10.12 23.98
CA ALA A 270 -64.25 9.99 24.21
C ALA A 270 -64.44 9.73 25.67
N ALA A 271 -64.99 10.69 26.33
CA ALA A 271 -65.49 10.56 27.70
C ALA A 271 -66.91 9.96 27.65
N ASP A 272 -67.24 9.27 28.69
CA ASP A 272 -68.57 8.93 29.26
C ASP A 272 -69.34 7.75 28.67
N SER A 273 -69.45 6.72 29.49
CA SER A 273 -70.72 6.26 30.13
C SER A 273 -70.54 4.97 30.87
N THR A 274 -70.71 5.08 32.17
CA THR A 274 -71.28 4.15 33.15
C THR A 274 -71.80 2.80 32.66
N VAL A 275 -71.37 1.71 33.32
CA VAL A 275 -72.19 0.69 34.02
C VAL A 275 -71.29 -0.43 34.57
N SER A 276 -71.46 -0.68 35.87
CA SER A 276 -70.85 -1.80 36.66
C SER A 276 -71.83 -2.97 36.73
N PRO A 277 -71.58 -4.06 37.49
CA PRO A 277 -70.63 -5.16 37.33
C PRO A 277 -71.35 -6.54 37.26
N SER A 278 -70.65 -7.63 36.95
CA SER A 278 -70.99 -8.98 37.49
C SER A 278 -69.96 -10.05 37.09
N ALA A 279 -69.31 -10.50 38.06
CA ALA A 279 -69.16 -11.86 38.60
C ALA A 279 -68.74 -13.04 37.63
N ALA A 280 -67.76 -13.67 38.12
CA ALA A 280 -67.62 -15.13 38.30
C ALA A 280 -66.73 -15.93 37.36
N ASN A 281 -65.78 -16.51 38.03
CA ASN A 281 -65.30 -17.90 37.99
C ASN A 281 -64.28 -18.30 36.88
N ALA A 282 -63.15 -18.63 37.27
CA ALA A 282 -62.62 -19.82 37.98
C ALA A 282 -61.94 -20.83 37.02
N ALA A 283 -60.76 -21.15 37.44
CA ALA A 283 -60.11 -22.45 37.30
C ALA A 283 -59.58 -22.83 35.91
N SER A 284 -58.45 -23.36 35.70
CA SER A 284 -57.49 -24.19 36.44
C SER A 284 -56.38 -24.59 35.48
N VAL A 285 -55.18 -24.53 35.95
CA VAL A 285 -54.27 -25.67 36.19
C VAL A 285 -53.59 -26.36 35.01
N SER A 286 -52.30 -26.32 35.15
CA SER A 286 -51.37 -27.47 34.95
C SER A 286 -50.93 -27.76 33.51
N THR A 287 -49.73 -28.05 33.15
CA THR A 287 -48.54 -28.67 33.74
C THR A 287 -47.39 -28.64 32.72
N TYR A 288 -46.23 -28.50 33.24
CA TYR A 288 -44.95 -28.94 32.68
C TYR A 288 -44.81 -30.47 32.57
N PRO A 289 -43.70 -31.09 32.15
CA PRO A 289 -42.62 -30.92 31.21
C PRO A 289 -42.35 -32.24 30.42
N PRO A 290 -41.14 -32.79 30.15
CA PRO A 290 -39.82 -32.27 29.77
C PRO A 290 -39.11 -33.06 28.61
N SER A 291 -37.94 -32.54 28.23
CA SER A 291 -36.64 -33.20 27.94
C SER A 291 -36.44 -34.29 26.86
N ILE A 292 -35.18 -34.26 26.38
CA ILE A 292 -34.27 -35.34 25.90
C ILE A 292 -34.33 -35.63 24.40
N ARG A 293 -33.34 -35.30 23.67
CA ARG A 293 -31.92 -35.72 23.49
C ARG A 293 -31.20 -34.79 22.55
#